data_c5a0d99f2228339d67cb624666311ac4
#
_entry.id   c5a0d99f2228339d67cb624666311ac4
#
_cell.length_a   1.000
_cell.length_b   1.000
_cell.length_c   1.000
_cell.angle_alpha   90.00
_cell.angle_beta   90.00
_cell.angle_gamma   90.00
#
_symmetry.space_group_name_H-M   'P 1'
#
loop_
_entity.id
_entity.type
_entity.pdbx_description
1 polymer ?
#
loop_
_entity_poly.entity_id
_entity_poly.type
_entity_poly.pdbx_seq_one_letter_code
_entity_poly.pdbx_strand_id
1 'polypeptide(L)'
;MNYHWRRIAVPKTEVDLKTLLTCGQSFTWRETSDNVWSNVLQNKLFSVKQTDSELLWCVYHPDKSSKCVKSNLTAIKTEPHANTDKPTRKRVGKSGTKPEVSNTCNDDGPTLAKLSKTDNQPNIEDKADVSLEAILRDYFQLDINLGMLYDKWSVADSHFAKIAASFPGIRILRQDPTENLFSFICSSNNHISRISSMVLKLAENYGTKLGSVGDIDFYSFPEAADLCKPDVEKKLRELGFGYR
;
A
#
# COMPACT_ATOMS: atom_id res chain seq x y z
N MET A 1 4.97 -16.69 -17.97
CA MET A 1 5.55 -17.14 -16.68
C MET A 1 4.47 -17.80 -15.88
N ASN A 2 4.70 -19.01 -15.40
CA ASN A 2 3.82 -19.60 -14.40
C ASN A 2 4.22 -19.01 -13.03
N TYR A 3 3.56 -17.94 -12.62
CA TYR A 3 3.69 -17.44 -11.25
C TYR A 3 3.01 -18.41 -10.31
N HIS A 4 3.73 -18.84 -9.27
CA HIS A 4 3.11 -19.62 -8.20
C HIS A 4 2.35 -18.68 -7.28
N TRP A 5 1.05 -18.49 -7.56
CA TRP A 5 0.16 -17.70 -6.74
C TRP A 5 -0.17 -18.42 -5.44
N ARG A 6 0.18 -17.80 -4.33
CA ARG A 6 -0.20 -18.21 -2.98
C ARG A 6 -1.50 -17.52 -2.59
N ARG A 7 -2.15 -18.00 -1.55
CA ARG A 7 -3.49 -17.57 -1.15
C ARG A 7 -3.52 -17.18 0.32
N ILE A 8 -4.20 -16.07 0.61
CA ILE A 8 -4.59 -15.68 1.96
C ILE A 8 -6.12 -15.62 1.94
N ALA A 9 -6.78 -16.42 2.78
CA ALA A 9 -8.23 -16.38 2.93
C ALA A 9 -8.62 -15.06 3.62
N VAL A 10 -9.14 -14.12 2.85
CA VAL A 10 -9.61 -12.82 3.33
C VAL A 10 -10.70 -12.32 2.38
N PRO A 11 -11.92 -12.11 2.87
CA PRO A 11 -13.02 -11.64 2.02
C PRO A 11 -12.85 -10.17 1.65
N LYS A 12 -13.49 -9.78 0.57
CA LYS A 12 -13.48 -8.40 0.07
C LYS A 12 -14.03 -7.39 1.08
N THR A 13 -14.89 -7.83 2.00
CA THR A 13 -15.40 -7.02 3.11
C THR A 13 -14.34 -6.67 4.16
N GLU A 14 -13.27 -7.46 4.25
CA GLU A 14 -12.11 -7.18 5.12
C GLU A 14 -11.02 -6.37 4.40
N VAL A 15 -10.87 -6.56 3.08
CA VAL A 15 -9.89 -5.85 2.24
C VAL A 15 -10.53 -5.59 0.89
N ASP A 16 -10.77 -4.35 0.51
CA ASP A 16 -11.05 -3.97 -0.88
C ASP A 16 -9.76 -3.47 -1.53
N LEU A 17 -9.05 -4.40 -2.18
CA LEU A 17 -7.71 -4.16 -2.71
C LEU A 17 -7.66 -2.94 -3.65
N LYS A 18 -8.57 -2.86 -4.62
CA LYS A 18 -8.59 -1.77 -5.60
C LYS A 18 -8.76 -0.42 -4.92
N THR A 19 -9.74 -0.30 -4.04
CA THR A 19 -9.98 0.96 -3.31
C THR A 19 -8.80 1.33 -2.42
N LEU A 20 -8.24 0.37 -1.67
CA LEU A 20 -7.10 0.62 -0.77
C LEU A 20 -5.86 1.14 -1.51
N LEU A 21 -5.58 0.60 -2.71
CA LEU A 21 -4.38 0.94 -3.48
C LEU A 21 -4.54 2.21 -4.33
N THR A 22 -5.76 2.73 -4.48
CA THR A 22 -6.05 3.93 -5.31
C THR A 22 -6.61 5.11 -4.55
N CYS A 23 -6.97 4.96 -3.27
CA CYS A 23 -7.59 6.03 -2.47
C CYS A 23 -6.64 7.13 -1.98
N GLY A 24 -5.34 7.04 -2.28
CA GLY A 24 -4.34 8.03 -1.88
C GLY A 24 -3.71 7.77 -0.50
N GLN A 25 -3.74 6.54 -0.02
CA GLN A 25 -2.93 6.11 1.14
C GLN A 25 -1.52 5.74 0.72
N SER A 26 -1.38 4.99 -0.39
CA SER A 26 -0.10 4.57 -0.97
C SER A 26 0.00 5.06 -2.41
N PHE A 27 1.21 5.34 -2.88
CA PHE A 27 1.44 5.96 -4.18
C PHE A 27 2.37 5.14 -5.07
N THR A 28 2.85 4.00 -4.59
CA THR A 28 3.85 3.15 -5.26
C THR A 28 3.27 1.90 -5.93
N TRP A 29 2.03 1.52 -5.60
CA TRP A 29 1.35 0.42 -6.26
C TRP A 29 1.01 0.76 -7.71
N ARG A 30 1.32 -0.17 -8.63
CA ARG A 30 1.02 -0.06 -10.05
C ARG A 30 0.22 -1.25 -10.54
N GLU A 31 -0.84 -1.01 -11.31
CA GLU A 31 -1.56 -2.06 -12.00
C GLU A 31 -0.71 -2.53 -13.18
N THR A 32 -0.22 -3.78 -13.10
CA THR A 32 0.69 -4.37 -14.08
C THR A 32 -0.02 -5.26 -15.10
N SER A 33 -1.22 -5.71 -14.78
CA SER A 33 -2.19 -6.33 -15.69
C SER A 33 -3.58 -6.21 -15.05
N ASP A 34 -4.63 -6.59 -15.76
CA ASP A 34 -6.01 -6.47 -15.28
C ASP A 34 -6.17 -7.03 -13.86
N ASN A 35 -6.54 -6.17 -12.92
CA ASN A 35 -6.70 -6.46 -11.49
C ASN A 35 -5.45 -7.07 -10.79
N VAL A 36 -4.26 -6.95 -11.37
CA VAL A 36 -2.99 -7.34 -10.75
C VAL A 36 -2.18 -6.11 -10.39
N TRP A 37 -1.93 -5.92 -9.12
CA TRP A 37 -1.20 -4.81 -8.57
C TRP A 37 0.18 -5.23 -8.11
N SER A 38 1.21 -4.47 -8.44
CA SER A 38 2.59 -4.78 -8.06
C SER A 38 3.23 -3.62 -7.33
N ASN A 39 4.02 -3.94 -6.30
CA ASN A 39 4.80 -2.98 -5.52
C ASN A 39 5.99 -3.65 -4.84
N VAL A 40 6.91 -2.83 -4.38
CA VAL A 40 8.04 -3.24 -3.54
C VAL A 40 7.67 -3.04 -2.08
N LEU A 41 7.72 -4.11 -1.28
CA LEU A 41 7.56 -4.08 0.17
C LEU A 41 8.79 -4.73 0.80
N GLN A 42 9.44 -4.04 1.73
CA GLN A 42 10.66 -4.53 2.40
C GLN A 42 11.72 -5.08 1.43
N ASN A 43 12.01 -4.33 0.36
CA ASN A 43 12.95 -4.70 -0.71
C ASN A 43 12.60 -6.01 -1.45
N LYS A 44 11.32 -6.39 -1.47
CA LYS A 44 10.81 -7.53 -2.24
C LYS A 44 9.70 -7.08 -3.17
N LEU A 45 9.74 -7.54 -4.42
CA LEU A 45 8.74 -7.20 -5.43
C LEU A 45 7.58 -8.18 -5.33
N PHE A 46 6.44 -7.69 -4.87
CA PHE A 46 5.19 -8.42 -4.77
C PHE A 46 4.25 -8.10 -5.93
N SER A 47 3.47 -9.08 -6.35
CA SER A 47 2.21 -8.87 -7.07
C SER A 47 1.06 -9.46 -6.29
N VAL A 48 -0.05 -8.74 -6.26
CA VAL A 48 -1.27 -9.13 -5.57
C VAL A 48 -2.47 -8.98 -6.50
N LYS A 49 -3.45 -9.85 -6.34
CA LYS A 49 -4.78 -9.73 -6.96
C LYS A 49 -5.82 -10.29 -6.00
N GLN A 50 -7.08 -9.94 -6.21
CA GLN A 50 -8.15 -10.31 -5.30
C GLN A 50 -9.30 -11.01 -6.01
N THR A 51 -9.87 -12.02 -5.33
CA THR A 51 -11.19 -12.58 -5.58
C THR A 51 -12.15 -12.12 -4.48
N ASP A 52 -13.39 -12.53 -4.50
CA ASP A 52 -14.36 -12.15 -3.45
C ASP A 52 -14.00 -12.71 -2.06
N SER A 53 -13.26 -13.83 -1.99
CA SER A 53 -12.94 -14.55 -0.76
C SER A 53 -11.46 -14.66 -0.43
N GLU A 54 -10.55 -14.33 -1.36
CA GLU A 54 -9.11 -14.56 -1.21
C GLU A 54 -8.29 -13.41 -1.78
N LEU A 55 -7.17 -13.12 -1.13
CA LEU A 55 -6.07 -12.36 -1.67
C LEU A 55 -5.01 -13.32 -2.22
N LEU A 56 -4.76 -13.24 -3.51
CA LEU A 56 -3.74 -14.01 -4.20
C LEU A 56 -2.47 -13.17 -4.32
N TRP A 57 -1.31 -13.76 -4.06
CA TRP A 57 -0.04 -13.05 -4.09
C TRP A 57 1.11 -13.90 -4.64
N CYS A 58 2.12 -13.25 -5.19
CA CYS A 58 3.39 -13.86 -5.56
C CYS A 58 4.54 -12.88 -5.35
N VAL A 59 5.78 -13.40 -5.27
CA VAL A 59 7.01 -12.60 -5.14
C VAL A 59 7.93 -12.92 -6.30
N TYR A 60 8.59 -11.89 -6.82
CA TYR A 60 9.60 -12.01 -7.87
C TYR A 60 10.98 -12.17 -7.24
N HIS A 61 11.71 -13.17 -7.70
CA HIS A 61 13.11 -13.39 -7.33
C HIS A 61 13.99 -12.90 -8.49
N PRO A 62 14.99 -12.01 -8.26
CA PRO A 62 15.80 -11.43 -9.32
C PRO A 62 16.65 -12.46 -10.08
N ASP A 63 16.93 -13.65 -9.49
CA ASP A 63 17.82 -14.67 -10.06
C ASP A 63 17.16 -15.63 -11.06
N LYS A 64 15.86 -15.53 -11.28
CA LYS A 64 15.18 -16.35 -12.31
C LYS A 64 14.87 -15.47 -13.52
N SER A 65 15.87 -15.36 -14.41
CA SER A 65 15.76 -14.66 -15.70
C SER A 65 14.53 -15.12 -16.49
N SER A 66 13.51 -14.31 -16.52
CA SER A 66 12.29 -14.56 -17.25
C SER A 66 12.23 -13.67 -18.48
N LYS A 67 12.48 -14.27 -19.64
CA LYS A 67 12.18 -13.66 -20.94
C LYS A 67 10.68 -13.47 -21.07
N CYS A 68 10.24 -12.23 -21.12
CA CYS A 68 8.84 -11.85 -21.29
C CYS A 68 8.33 -12.24 -22.67
N VAL A 69 7.20 -12.96 -22.72
CA VAL A 69 6.43 -13.17 -23.96
C VAL A 69 5.55 -11.94 -24.15
N LYS A 70 5.79 -11.21 -25.24
CA LYS A 70 4.99 -10.06 -25.64
C LYS A 70 3.57 -10.51 -25.99
N SER A 71 2.59 -10.11 -25.21
CA SER A 71 1.18 -10.15 -25.62
C SER A 71 0.83 -8.81 -26.25
N ASN A 72 0.42 -8.83 -27.51
CA ASN A 72 -0.06 -7.66 -28.24
C ASN A 72 -1.33 -7.09 -27.58
N LEU A 73 -1.23 -5.91 -26.99
CA LEU A 73 -2.39 -5.11 -26.65
C LEU A 73 -2.35 -3.81 -27.48
N THR A 74 -3.34 -3.68 -28.31
CA THR A 74 -3.62 -2.53 -29.18
C THR A 74 -3.92 -1.30 -28.33
N ALA A 75 -3.21 -0.21 -28.58
CA ALA A 75 -3.37 1.06 -27.91
C ALA A 75 -4.75 1.69 -28.20
N ILE A 76 -5.52 1.96 -27.18
CA ILE A 76 -6.68 2.84 -27.23
C ILE A 76 -6.20 4.22 -26.79
N LYS A 77 -6.21 5.16 -27.76
CA LYS A 77 -5.97 6.59 -27.51
C LYS A 77 -7.22 7.19 -26.84
N THR A 78 -7.05 7.75 -25.64
CA THR A 78 -8.05 8.63 -25.02
C THR A 78 -7.56 10.07 -25.09
N GLU A 79 -8.36 10.94 -25.71
CA GLU A 79 -8.13 12.39 -25.79
C GLU A 79 -8.48 13.08 -24.45
N PRO A 80 -7.88 14.25 -24.15
CA PRO A 80 -8.12 14.94 -22.88
C PRO A 80 -9.35 15.84 -22.98
N HIS A 81 -10.34 15.64 -22.13
CA HIS A 81 -11.43 16.60 -21.91
C HIS A 81 -10.96 17.73 -20.98
N ALA A 82 -11.00 18.95 -21.51
CA ALA A 82 -10.88 20.18 -20.74
C ALA A 82 -12.20 20.43 -19.96
N ASN A 83 -12.10 20.64 -18.66
CA ASN A 83 -13.21 21.19 -17.89
C ASN A 83 -12.72 22.32 -16.98
N THR A 84 -13.19 23.50 -17.33
CA THR A 84 -13.13 24.73 -16.56
C THR A 84 -14.29 24.71 -15.56
N ASP A 85 -13.99 24.85 -14.24
CA ASP A 85 -14.78 25.65 -13.32
C ASP A 85 -14.18 25.61 -11.90
N LYS A 86 -13.85 26.80 -11.38
CA LYS A 86 -13.39 27.02 -10.03
C LYS A 86 -14.55 27.51 -9.15
N PRO A 87 -14.79 26.97 -7.97
CA PRO A 87 -15.47 27.69 -6.90
C PRO A 87 -14.50 28.13 -5.80
N THR A 88 -14.52 29.40 -5.53
CA THR A 88 -13.85 30.11 -4.44
C THR A 88 -14.41 29.69 -3.07
N ARG A 89 -13.57 29.21 -2.16
CA ARG A 89 -13.97 28.82 -0.80
C ARG A 89 -13.47 29.85 0.24
N LYS A 90 -14.40 30.52 0.91
CA LYS A 90 -14.15 31.44 2.03
C LYS A 90 -13.72 30.63 3.29
N ARG A 91 -12.66 31.10 3.93
CA ARG A 91 -12.17 30.59 5.21
C ARG A 91 -13.02 31.14 6.37
N VAL A 92 -13.56 30.26 7.20
CA VAL A 92 -14.13 30.61 8.52
C VAL A 92 -13.26 29.93 9.57
N GLY A 93 -12.65 30.73 10.47
CA GLY A 93 -11.89 30.23 11.60
C GLY A 93 -12.81 29.88 12.76
N LYS A 94 -12.53 28.82 13.48
CA LYS A 94 -13.08 28.51 14.81
C LYS A 94 -11.99 27.92 15.71
N SER A 95 -11.80 28.61 16.84
CA SER A 95 -11.06 28.14 18.02
C SER A 95 -11.89 27.07 18.76
N GLY A 96 -11.26 26.03 19.24
CA GLY A 96 -11.90 25.02 20.08
C GLY A 96 -10.89 24.30 20.98
N THR A 97 -11.13 24.43 22.25
CA THR A 97 -10.46 23.96 23.46
C THR A 97 -10.33 22.42 23.51
N LYS A 98 -9.21 21.92 24.02
CA LYS A 98 -8.95 20.50 24.35
C LYS A 98 -9.66 20.08 25.65
N PRO A 99 -10.09 18.83 25.78
CA PRO A 99 -10.19 18.16 27.06
C PRO A 99 -9.09 17.10 27.24
N GLU A 100 -8.50 17.08 28.43
CA GLU A 100 -7.59 16.04 28.92
C GLU A 100 -8.38 14.79 29.32
N VAL A 101 -7.85 13.61 28.98
CA VAL A 101 -8.35 12.33 29.46
C VAL A 101 -7.21 11.55 30.12
N SER A 102 -7.39 11.25 31.39
CA SER A 102 -6.50 10.41 32.20
C SER A 102 -6.75 8.92 31.91
N ASN A 103 -5.69 8.18 31.57
CA ASN A 103 -5.71 6.71 31.43
C ASN A 103 -5.23 6.03 32.70
N THR A 104 -6.06 5.16 33.25
CA THR A 104 -5.63 4.09 34.19
C THR A 104 -5.76 2.75 33.50
N CYS A 105 -4.64 2.03 33.34
CA CYS A 105 -4.58 0.67 32.82
C CYS A 105 -4.66 -0.31 33.99
N ASN A 106 -5.55 -1.30 33.92
CA ASN A 106 -5.50 -2.51 34.73
C ASN A 106 -5.16 -3.69 33.84
N ASP A 107 -4.10 -4.40 34.25
CA ASP A 107 -3.51 -5.58 33.64
C ASP A 107 -4.13 -6.82 34.30
N ASP A 108 -4.76 -7.70 33.52
CA ASP A 108 -5.05 -9.08 33.92
C ASP A 108 -5.00 -9.98 32.69
N GLY A 109 -3.88 -10.73 32.55
CA GLY A 109 -3.68 -11.71 31.50
C GLY A 109 -4.04 -13.13 31.93
N PRO A 110 -4.59 -13.96 31.04
CA PRO A 110 -4.81 -15.37 31.31
C PRO A 110 -3.67 -16.28 30.87
N THR A 111 -3.41 -17.26 31.72
CA THR A 111 -2.40 -18.32 31.78
C THR A 111 -2.39 -19.24 30.55
N LEU A 112 -1.16 -19.53 30.06
CA LEU A 112 -0.88 -20.49 28.99
C LEU A 112 -1.20 -21.93 29.39
N ALA A 113 -2.00 -22.62 28.60
CA ALA A 113 -2.14 -24.07 28.58
C ALA A 113 -1.14 -24.69 27.58
N LYS A 114 -0.33 -25.65 28.07
CA LYS A 114 0.66 -26.42 27.30
C LYS A 114 -0.05 -27.41 26.38
N LEU A 115 0.22 -27.34 25.07
CA LEU A 115 -0.11 -28.41 24.11
C LEU A 115 1.17 -29.03 23.55
N SER A 116 1.09 -30.34 23.42
CA SER A 116 2.17 -31.30 23.12
C SER A 116 2.76 -31.13 21.71
N LYS A 117 4.08 -31.33 21.63
CA LYS A 117 4.90 -31.35 20.41
C LYS A 117 4.59 -32.59 19.57
N THR A 118 4.26 -32.37 18.31
CA THR A 118 4.49 -33.30 17.19
C THR A 118 5.54 -32.65 16.28
N ASP A 119 6.71 -33.29 16.19
CA ASP A 119 7.83 -32.86 15.36
C ASP A 119 7.51 -33.12 13.87
N ASN A 120 6.99 -32.09 13.18
CA ASN A 120 7.16 -31.94 11.76
C ASN A 120 7.92 -30.63 11.54
N GLN A 121 9.25 -30.72 11.32
CA GLN A 121 10.01 -29.53 10.92
C GLN A 121 9.54 -29.08 9.52
N PRO A 122 9.01 -27.85 9.39
CA PRO A 122 8.64 -27.31 8.10
C PRO A 122 9.89 -27.16 7.23
N ASN A 123 9.74 -27.51 5.94
CA ASN A 123 10.76 -27.37 4.91
C ASN A 123 11.27 -25.92 4.84
N ILE A 124 12.52 -25.70 4.41
CA ILE A 124 13.13 -24.35 4.35
C ILE A 124 12.31 -23.42 3.42
N GLU A 125 11.72 -23.97 2.36
CA GLU A 125 10.83 -23.22 1.47
C GLU A 125 9.54 -22.75 2.20
N ASP A 126 8.93 -23.58 3.03
CA ASP A 126 7.75 -23.23 3.83
C ASP A 126 8.03 -22.11 4.82
N LYS A 127 9.23 -22.09 5.43
CA LYS A 127 9.63 -21.01 6.37
C LYS A 127 9.84 -19.68 5.65
N ALA A 128 10.41 -19.69 4.44
CA ALA A 128 10.57 -18.49 3.62
C ALA A 128 9.21 -17.92 3.19
N ASP A 129 8.28 -18.79 2.81
CA ASP A 129 6.93 -18.40 2.39
C ASP A 129 6.10 -17.81 3.54
N VAL A 130 6.18 -18.39 4.73
CA VAL A 130 5.53 -17.84 5.94
C VAL A 130 6.06 -16.43 6.27
N SER A 131 7.37 -16.21 6.09
CA SER A 131 7.98 -14.89 6.27
C SER A 131 7.49 -13.86 5.24
N LEU A 132 7.28 -14.26 3.98
CA LEU A 132 6.78 -13.37 2.92
C LEU A 132 5.30 -13.07 3.08
N GLU A 133 4.49 -14.04 3.47
CA GLU A 133 3.08 -13.82 3.79
C GLU A 133 2.91 -12.86 4.97
N ALA A 134 3.77 -12.98 6.01
CA ALA A 134 3.75 -12.09 7.17
C ALA A 134 3.94 -10.61 6.77
N ILE A 135 4.75 -10.30 5.75
CA ILE A 135 4.91 -8.94 5.23
C ILE A 135 3.58 -8.39 4.70
N LEU A 136 2.85 -9.20 3.93
CA LEU A 136 1.54 -8.77 3.40
C LEU A 136 0.48 -8.67 4.49
N ARG A 137 0.45 -9.62 5.45
CA ARG A 137 -0.46 -9.58 6.59
C ARG A 137 -0.25 -8.33 7.42
N ASP A 138 1.00 -7.98 7.69
CA ASP A 138 1.35 -6.76 8.43
C ASP A 138 0.99 -5.51 7.62
N TYR A 139 1.36 -5.45 6.34
CA TYR A 139 1.08 -4.30 5.47
C TYR A 139 -0.42 -4.00 5.36
N PHE A 140 -1.25 -5.03 5.12
CA PHE A 140 -2.71 -4.92 5.07
C PHE A 140 -3.37 -5.03 6.44
N GLN A 141 -2.63 -5.23 7.53
CA GLN A 141 -3.13 -5.40 8.90
C GLN A 141 -4.23 -6.48 9.00
N LEU A 142 -4.01 -7.64 8.38
CA LEU A 142 -5.03 -8.68 8.23
C LEU A 142 -5.40 -9.39 9.54
N ASP A 143 -4.60 -9.25 10.59
CA ASP A 143 -4.88 -9.82 11.91
C ASP A 143 -5.95 -9.02 12.69
N ILE A 144 -6.32 -7.83 12.17
CA ILE A 144 -7.39 -7.00 12.73
C ILE A 144 -8.69 -7.31 11.99
N ASN A 145 -9.71 -7.77 12.71
CA ASN A 145 -11.03 -7.97 12.15
C ASN A 145 -11.73 -6.61 11.92
N LEU A 146 -11.85 -6.23 10.66
CA LEU A 146 -12.39 -4.93 10.25
C LEU A 146 -13.92 -4.90 10.44
N GLY A 147 -14.60 -6.01 10.18
CA GLY A 147 -16.05 -6.11 10.37
C GLY A 147 -16.46 -5.75 11.79
N MET A 148 -15.78 -6.31 12.81
CA MET A 148 -16.03 -5.98 14.21
C MET A 148 -15.79 -4.50 14.54
N LEU A 149 -14.80 -3.87 13.88
CA LEU A 149 -14.53 -2.43 14.04
C LEU A 149 -15.65 -1.60 13.40
N TYR A 150 -16.10 -1.98 12.20
CA TYR A 150 -17.22 -1.32 11.52
C TYR A 150 -18.50 -1.36 12.35
N ASP A 151 -18.82 -2.50 12.95
CA ASP A 151 -19.97 -2.64 13.85
C ASP A 151 -19.83 -1.69 15.05
N LYS A 152 -18.68 -1.69 15.70
CA LYS A 152 -18.39 -0.82 16.84
C LYS A 152 -18.47 0.67 16.47
N TRP A 153 -17.88 1.06 15.35
CA TRP A 153 -17.90 2.46 14.89
C TRP A 153 -19.30 2.89 14.45
N SER A 154 -20.08 2.00 13.84
CA SER A 154 -21.47 2.28 13.44
C SER A 154 -22.39 2.51 14.64
N VAL A 155 -22.12 1.87 15.77
CA VAL A 155 -22.84 2.15 17.02
C VAL A 155 -22.44 3.50 17.61
N ALA A 156 -21.15 3.87 17.49
CA ALA A 156 -20.64 5.12 18.06
C ALA A 156 -20.95 6.36 17.21
N ASP A 157 -21.07 6.20 15.89
CA ASP A 157 -21.26 7.30 14.94
C ASP A 157 -22.34 6.96 13.90
N SER A 158 -23.48 7.66 14.00
CA SER A 158 -24.63 7.47 13.10
C SER A 158 -24.35 7.91 11.65
N HIS A 159 -23.39 8.82 11.42
CA HIS A 159 -22.97 9.21 10.07
C HIS A 159 -22.13 8.09 9.45
N PHE A 160 -21.17 7.55 10.20
CA PHE A 160 -20.39 6.38 9.77
C PHE A 160 -21.31 5.20 9.44
N ALA A 161 -22.28 4.89 10.27
CA ALA A 161 -23.25 3.81 10.05
C ALA A 161 -23.94 3.89 8.68
N LYS A 162 -24.27 5.10 8.21
CA LYS A 162 -24.95 5.32 6.93
C LYS A 162 -24.04 5.04 5.71
N ILE A 163 -22.74 5.27 5.85
CA ILE A 163 -21.78 5.13 4.73
C ILE A 163 -21.01 3.81 4.76
N ALA A 164 -20.90 3.17 5.93
CA ALA A 164 -20.11 1.95 6.14
C ALA A 164 -20.44 0.82 5.14
N ALA A 165 -21.75 0.60 4.90
CA ALA A 165 -22.21 -0.42 3.96
C ALA A 165 -21.78 -0.17 2.50
N SER A 166 -21.53 1.09 2.12
CA SER A 166 -21.11 1.47 0.76
C SER A 166 -19.59 1.36 0.56
N PHE A 167 -18.82 1.25 1.63
CA PHE A 167 -17.35 1.22 1.61
C PHE A 167 -16.78 0.10 2.49
N PRO A 168 -17.13 -1.18 2.23
CA PRO A 168 -16.56 -2.29 2.97
C PRO A 168 -15.08 -2.47 2.63
N GLY A 169 -14.33 -3.07 3.54
CA GLY A 169 -12.94 -3.45 3.29
C GLY A 169 -11.92 -2.29 3.25
N ILE A 170 -12.29 -1.10 3.74
CA ILE A 170 -11.40 0.05 3.80
C ILE A 170 -10.69 0.09 5.14
N ARG A 171 -9.37 -0.06 5.11
CA ARG A 171 -8.49 -0.06 6.31
C ARG A 171 -7.25 0.80 6.11
N ILE A 172 -6.53 1.07 7.18
CA ILE A 172 -5.25 1.79 7.12
C ILE A 172 -4.14 0.81 6.78
N LEU A 173 -3.34 1.12 5.75
CA LEU A 173 -2.17 0.36 5.35
C LEU A 173 -0.99 0.67 6.28
N ARG A 174 -0.25 -0.37 6.72
CA ARG A 174 0.99 -0.18 7.48
C ARG A 174 2.15 -0.05 6.53
N GLN A 175 2.44 1.19 6.16
CA GLN A 175 3.50 1.53 5.21
C GLN A 175 4.82 1.77 5.93
N ASP A 176 5.94 1.72 5.20
CA ASP A 176 7.24 2.17 5.70
C ASP A 176 7.15 3.65 6.10
N PRO A 177 7.59 4.03 7.32
CA PRO A 177 7.46 5.41 7.80
C PRO A 177 8.21 6.43 6.93
N THR A 178 9.37 6.06 6.38
CA THR A 178 10.19 6.94 5.54
C THR A 178 9.50 7.16 4.19
N GLU A 179 9.10 6.09 3.50
CA GLU A 179 8.34 6.17 2.25
C GLU A 179 7.06 6.99 2.44
N ASN A 180 6.32 6.72 3.50
CA ASN A 180 5.07 7.42 3.78
C ASN A 180 5.29 8.92 4.02
N LEU A 181 6.31 9.29 4.82
CA LEU A 181 6.65 10.69 5.10
C LEU A 181 6.98 11.44 3.80
N PHE A 182 7.89 10.94 2.99
CA PHE A 182 8.29 11.61 1.73
C PHE A 182 7.13 11.65 0.72
N SER A 183 6.31 10.62 0.66
CA SER A 183 5.10 10.61 -0.17
C SER A 183 4.13 11.72 0.24
N PHE A 184 3.90 11.92 1.53
CA PHE A 184 3.02 12.97 2.03
C PHE A 184 3.64 14.37 1.98
N ILE A 185 4.95 14.53 1.99
CA ILE A 185 5.59 15.79 1.60
C ILE A 185 5.23 16.14 0.15
N CYS A 186 5.28 15.17 -0.77
CA CYS A 186 4.87 15.34 -2.17
C CYS A 186 3.37 15.65 -2.34
N SER A 187 2.53 15.35 -1.34
CA SER A 187 1.08 15.55 -1.41
C SER A 187 0.64 17.01 -1.23
N SER A 188 1.52 17.87 -0.70
CA SER A 188 1.18 19.27 -0.42
C SER A 188 0.69 20.01 -1.68
N ASN A 189 -0.59 20.46 -1.67
CA ASN A 189 -1.24 21.14 -2.80
C ASN A 189 -1.07 20.38 -4.12
N ASN A 190 -1.34 19.08 -4.12
CA ASN A 190 -1.11 18.18 -5.25
C ASN A 190 -2.28 17.20 -5.42
N HIS A 191 -2.32 16.45 -6.51
CA HIS A 191 -3.31 15.43 -6.80
C HIS A 191 -2.65 14.04 -6.94
N ILE A 192 -3.41 12.97 -6.68
CA ILE A 192 -2.91 11.60 -6.51
C ILE A 192 -2.00 11.17 -7.67
N SER A 193 -2.41 11.35 -8.92
CA SER A 193 -1.61 10.90 -10.07
C SER A 193 -0.25 11.59 -10.16
N ARG A 194 -0.16 12.88 -9.81
CA ARG A 194 1.12 13.60 -9.77
C ARG A 194 1.96 13.18 -8.57
N ILE A 195 1.35 12.96 -7.40
CA ILE A 195 2.05 12.43 -6.22
C ILE A 195 2.69 11.09 -6.56
N SER A 196 1.92 10.15 -7.12
CA SER A 196 2.45 8.84 -7.55
C SER A 196 3.62 8.98 -8.52
N SER A 197 3.49 9.87 -9.54
CA SER A 197 4.60 10.15 -10.47
C SER A 197 5.85 10.67 -9.77
N MET A 198 5.71 11.55 -8.78
CA MET A 198 6.84 12.09 -8.02
C MET A 198 7.50 11.02 -7.14
N VAL A 199 6.70 10.24 -6.41
CA VAL A 199 7.20 9.17 -5.53
C VAL A 199 7.92 8.09 -6.34
N LEU A 200 7.38 7.70 -7.50
CA LEU A 200 8.05 6.75 -8.40
C LEU A 200 9.37 7.32 -8.95
N LYS A 201 9.43 8.60 -9.28
CA LYS A 201 10.68 9.25 -9.69
C LYS A 201 11.74 9.27 -8.58
N LEU A 202 11.36 9.39 -7.30
CA LEU A 202 12.29 9.23 -6.19
C LEU A 202 12.90 7.82 -6.20
N ALA A 203 12.07 6.79 -6.30
CA ALA A 203 12.53 5.41 -6.36
C ALA A 203 13.41 5.15 -7.59
N GLU A 204 13.03 5.62 -8.77
CA GLU A 204 13.78 5.44 -10.02
C GLU A 204 15.15 6.11 -10.02
N ASN A 205 15.27 7.30 -9.40
CA ASN A 205 16.50 8.08 -9.45
C ASN A 205 17.46 7.83 -8.28
N TYR A 206 16.95 7.34 -7.15
CA TYR A 206 17.73 7.20 -5.92
C TYR A 206 17.61 5.82 -5.27
N GLY A 207 16.63 5.00 -5.68
CA GLY A 207 16.48 3.63 -5.21
C GLY A 207 17.26 2.60 -6.04
N THR A 208 17.21 1.35 -5.61
CA THR A 208 17.84 0.21 -6.28
C THR A 208 16.80 -0.56 -7.10
N LYS A 209 17.09 -0.86 -8.37
CA LYS A 209 16.22 -1.68 -9.20
C LYS A 209 16.16 -3.11 -8.65
N LEU A 210 14.95 -3.61 -8.39
CA LEU A 210 14.70 -4.94 -7.82
C LEU A 210 14.17 -5.93 -8.84
N GLY A 211 13.59 -5.46 -9.94
CA GLY A 211 13.07 -6.30 -10.99
C GLY A 211 12.09 -5.59 -11.89
N SER A 212 11.45 -6.36 -12.78
CA SER A 212 10.45 -5.86 -13.71
C SER A 212 9.25 -6.81 -13.78
N VAL A 213 8.05 -6.25 -13.91
CA VAL A 213 6.82 -7.00 -14.17
C VAL A 213 6.26 -6.50 -15.50
N GLY A 214 6.28 -7.38 -16.52
CA GLY A 214 6.06 -6.91 -17.89
C GLY A 214 7.12 -5.89 -18.32
N ASP A 215 6.67 -4.76 -18.82
CA ASP A 215 7.54 -3.65 -19.25
C ASP A 215 7.73 -2.60 -18.13
N ILE A 216 7.30 -2.89 -16.89
CA ILE A 216 7.33 -1.96 -15.77
C ILE A 216 8.46 -2.33 -14.82
N ASP A 217 9.42 -1.42 -14.63
CA ASP A 217 10.53 -1.56 -13.69
C ASP A 217 10.11 -1.15 -12.27
N PHE A 218 10.63 -1.87 -11.27
CA PHE A 218 10.38 -1.63 -9.85
C PHE A 218 11.69 -1.40 -9.10
N TYR A 219 11.67 -0.38 -8.25
CA TYR A 219 12.82 0.08 -7.48
C TYR A 219 12.45 0.10 -5.99
N SER A 220 13.45 -0.10 -5.10
CA SER A 220 13.27 0.17 -3.69
C SER A 220 13.04 1.68 -3.47
N PHE A 221 12.35 2.04 -2.40
CA PHE A 221 12.36 3.44 -1.97
C PHE A 221 13.77 3.82 -1.50
N PRO A 222 14.27 5.06 -1.79
CA PRO A 222 15.60 5.48 -1.37
C PRO A 222 15.72 5.59 0.16
N GLU A 223 16.91 5.35 0.67
CA GLU A 223 17.21 5.66 2.05
C GLU A 223 17.36 7.18 2.25
N ALA A 224 17.08 7.67 3.47
CA ALA A 224 17.21 9.10 3.77
C ALA A 224 18.62 9.64 3.46
N ALA A 225 19.65 8.82 3.66
CA ALA A 225 21.04 9.16 3.35
C ALA A 225 21.27 9.43 1.85
N ASP A 226 20.55 8.75 0.97
CA ASP A 226 20.65 8.97 -0.48
C ASP A 226 20.09 10.32 -0.90
N LEU A 227 19.12 10.83 -0.15
CA LEU A 227 18.47 12.13 -0.39
C LEU A 227 19.18 13.31 0.29
N CYS A 228 20.23 13.07 1.10
CA CYS A 228 21.03 14.11 1.75
C CYS A 228 22.25 14.57 0.92
N LYS A 229 22.46 14.04 -0.29
CA LYS A 229 23.61 14.40 -1.14
C LYS A 229 23.44 15.82 -1.72
N PRO A 230 24.54 16.58 -1.91
CA PRO A 230 24.48 18.01 -2.28
C PRO A 230 23.76 18.33 -3.60
N ASP A 231 23.75 17.39 -4.55
CA ASP A 231 23.15 17.54 -5.87
C ASP A 231 21.65 17.19 -5.93
N VAL A 232 21.12 16.59 -4.86
CA VAL A 232 19.75 16.07 -4.83
C VAL A 232 18.72 17.18 -5.01
N GLU A 233 18.88 18.33 -4.32
CA GLU A 233 17.94 19.44 -4.46
C GLU A 233 17.83 19.92 -5.91
N LYS A 234 18.96 20.11 -6.59
CA LYS A 234 18.99 20.53 -8.00
C LYS A 234 18.27 19.52 -8.89
N LYS A 235 18.59 18.24 -8.73
CA LYS A 235 17.96 17.17 -9.53
C LYS A 235 16.47 17.04 -9.25
N LEU A 236 16.02 17.18 -8.00
CA LEU A 236 14.58 17.16 -7.67
C LEU A 236 13.83 18.32 -8.32
N ARG A 237 14.43 19.51 -8.38
CA ARG A 237 13.84 20.65 -9.11
C ARG A 237 13.72 20.37 -10.60
N GLU A 238 14.73 19.79 -11.23
CA GLU A 238 14.73 19.36 -12.64
C GLU A 238 13.65 18.28 -12.91
N LEU A 239 13.42 17.37 -11.96
CA LEU A 239 12.39 16.33 -12.02
C LEU A 239 10.95 16.87 -11.79
N GLY A 240 10.81 18.16 -11.47
CA GLY A 240 9.51 18.82 -11.31
C GLY A 240 8.92 18.78 -9.91
N PHE A 241 9.73 18.59 -8.86
CA PHE A 241 9.27 18.58 -7.46
C PHE A 241 8.91 19.98 -6.96
N GLY A 242 9.44 21.04 -7.57
CA GLY A 242 9.16 22.42 -7.18
C GLY A 242 9.76 22.74 -5.81
N TYR A 243 8.90 23.12 -4.86
CA TYR A 243 9.32 23.48 -3.49
C TYR A 243 9.29 22.30 -2.49
N ARG A 244 8.93 21.13 -2.93
CA ARG A 244 8.74 19.90 -2.12
C ARG A 244 10.04 19.18 -1.86
#